data_60002921ac1b0cd9cade1ebf458f0af3
#
_entry.id   60002921ac1b0cd9cade1ebf458f0af3
#
_cell.length_a   1.000
_cell.length_b   1.000
_cell.length_c   1.000
_cell.angle_alpha   90.00
_cell.angle_beta   90.00
_cell.angle_gamma   90.00
#
_symmetry.space_group_name_H-M   'P 1'
#
loop_
_entity.id
_entity.type
_entity.pdbx_description
1 polymer ?
#
loop_
_entity_poly.entity_id
_entity_poly.type
_entity_poly.pdbx_seq_one_letter_code
_entity_poly.pdbx_strand_id
1 'polypeptide(L)'
;MLRTALPQIVTGTLPGPKAKEIIDRRAAAVPGAIHCAYPVAIETGEGAMIQDVDGNILMDWIGGVGVLNIGFSHPEIIEAVKAQADKYFHGMFNIVTHEGYVALAEKLAQIVPVQGQRKKVFFANSGAEADENAVKIAKAYTGRPNIIVFSGAFHGRTMLTMTMTAKKAYTTGMGPLVNGVFRAHFPDLYRGKGTEAEIIQNALTSVENLFEEACPADTVAAIILEPLQGGGGFIPPPIEFV
;
A
#
# COMPACT_ATOMS: atom_id res chain seq x y z
N MET A 1 28.62 12.03 -5.75
CA MET A 1 27.19 11.69 -5.98
C MET A 1 26.71 10.87 -4.78
N LEU A 2 25.56 11.20 -4.23
CA LEU A 2 25.03 10.50 -3.05
C LEU A 2 24.77 9.01 -3.32
N ARG A 3 24.34 8.65 -4.53
CA ARG A 3 24.07 7.26 -4.97
C ARG A 3 25.22 6.28 -4.71
N THR A 4 26.46 6.73 -4.75
CA THR A 4 27.68 5.90 -4.57
C THR A 4 28.36 6.15 -3.24
N ALA A 5 27.79 6.99 -2.38
CA ALA A 5 28.34 7.25 -1.05
C ALA A 5 28.11 6.04 -0.15
N LEU A 6 29.01 5.85 0.82
CA LEU A 6 28.80 4.87 1.88
C LEU A 6 28.00 5.48 3.02
N PRO A 7 27.16 4.70 3.72
CA PRO A 7 26.47 5.16 4.92
C PRO A 7 27.46 5.70 5.95
N GLN A 8 27.16 6.89 6.50
CA GLN A 8 28.03 7.55 7.47
C GLN A 8 27.22 8.42 8.43
N ILE A 9 27.45 8.28 9.72
CA ILE A 9 26.90 9.16 10.76
C ILE A 9 27.96 10.19 11.14
N VAL A 10 27.88 11.40 10.57
CA VAL A 10 28.85 12.47 10.81
C VAL A 10 28.62 13.20 12.12
N THR A 11 27.43 13.14 12.70
CA THR A 11 27.08 13.77 13.98
C THR A 11 27.41 12.89 15.19
N GLY A 12 27.90 11.66 14.96
CA GLY A 12 28.20 10.69 16.00
C GLY A 12 26.96 9.96 16.55
N THR A 13 25.80 10.63 16.59
CA THR A 13 24.52 10.08 17.04
C THR A 13 23.37 10.56 16.16
N LEU A 14 22.24 9.84 16.16
CA LEU A 14 20.96 10.27 15.58
C LEU A 14 19.94 10.54 16.72
N PRO A 15 19.15 11.60 16.62
CA PRO A 15 19.19 12.67 15.62
C PRO A 15 20.40 13.59 15.80
N GLY A 16 20.86 14.21 14.72
CA GLY A 16 21.74 15.36 14.80
C GLY A 16 20.96 16.63 15.25
N PRO A 17 21.66 17.75 15.51
CA PRO A 17 21.03 18.93 16.11
C PRO A 17 19.94 19.57 15.25
N LYS A 18 20.10 19.65 13.93
CA LYS A 18 19.09 20.21 13.02
C LYS A 18 17.89 19.25 12.90
N ALA A 19 18.14 17.95 12.77
CA ALA A 19 17.09 16.95 12.75
C ALA A 19 16.27 16.98 14.04
N LYS A 20 16.94 17.14 15.21
CA LYS A 20 16.25 17.26 16.50
C LYS A 20 15.32 18.47 16.53
N GLU A 21 15.75 19.63 16.07
CA GLU A 21 14.92 20.84 16.00
C GLU A 21 13.64 20.60 15.16
N ILE A 22 13.79 19.96 13.98
CA ILE A 22 12.65 19.63 13.10
C ILE A 22 11.72 18.64 13.78
N ILE A 23 12.24 17.64 14.47
CA ILE A 23 11.46 16.63 15.19
C ILE A 23 10.69 17.27 16.36
N ASP A 24 11.30 18.17 17.10
CA ASP A 24 10.65 18.91 18.18
C ASP A 24 9.50 19.79 17.65
N ARG A 25 9.73 20.52 16.55
CA ARG A 25 8.68 21.30 15.86
C ARG A 25 7.58 20.41 15.32
N ARG A 26 7.93 19.24 14.78
CA ARG A 26 6.97 18.25 14.34
C ARG A 26 6.09 17.76 15.48
N ALA A 27 6.67 17.49 16.65
CA ALA A 27 5.91 17.05 17.82
C ALA A 27 4.87 18.09 18.29
N ALA A 28 5.16 19.38 18.08
CA ALA A 28 4.25 20.48 18.41
C ALA A 28 3.13 20.69 17.37
N ALA A 29 3.40 20.41 16.08
CA ALA A 29 2.52 20.78 14.97
C ALA A 29 1.80 19.59 14.30
N VAL A 30 2.27 18.36 14.49
CA VAL A 30 1.75 17.16 13.84
C VAL A 30 1.16 16.20 14.86
N PRO A 31 -0.06 15.71 14.65
CA PRO A 31 -0.68 14.75 15.56
C PRO A 31 0.18 13.49 15.76
N GLY A 32 0.26 12.97 16.99
CA GLY A 32 1.02 11.77 17.34
C GLY A 32 0.59 10.50 16.59
N ALA A 33 -0.62 10.48 16.05
CA ALA A 33 -1.11 9.41 15.19
C ALA A 33 -0.29 9.26 13.89
N ILE A 34 0.37 10.33 13.42
CA ILE A 34 1.34 10.26 12.33
C ILE A 34 2.69 9.95 12.94
N HIS A 35 2.96 8.65 13.10
CA HIS A 35 4.17 8.18 13.78
C HIS A 35 5.44 8.49 12.98
N CYS A 36 6.54 8.78 13.70
CA CYS A 36 7.89 8.90 13.16
C CYS A 36 8.74 7.77 13.76
N ALA A 37 9.01 6.76 12.95
CA ALA A 37 9.69 5.56 13.44
C ALA A 37 11.19 5.77 13.70
N TYR A 38 11.81 6.69 12.96
CA TYR A 38 13.25 6.95 13.06
C TYR A 38 13.52 8.44 13.26
N PRO A 39 14.51 8.81 14.08
CA PRO A 39 14.82 10.19 14.37
C PRO A 39 15.70 10.81 13.26
N VAL A 40 15.18 10.84 12.04
CA VAL A 40 15.86 11.34 10.84
C VAL A 40 14.98 12.38 10.16
N ALA A 41 15.57 13.52 9.79
CA ALA A 41 14.94 14.54 8.97
C ALA A 41 15.65 14.58 7.61
N ILE A 42 15.02 14.02 6.58
CA ILE A 42 15.61 13.91 5.24
C ILE A 42 15.76 15.27 4.57
N GLU A 43 16.93 15.52 3.96
CA GLU A 43 17.22 16.68 3.12
C GLU A 43 17.18 16.31 1.64
N THR A 44 17.84 15.21 1.26
CA THR A 44 17.91 14.75 -0.12
C THR A 44 18.04 13.23 -0.20
N GLY A 45 17.75 12.68 -1.39
CA GLY A 45 17.92 11.26 -1.68
C GLY A 45 18.32 11.02 -3.12
N GLU A 46 19.15 9.98 -3.36
CA GLU A 46 19.56 9.55 -4.69
C GLU A 46 19.77 8.04 -4.73
N GLY A 47 19.04 7.35 -5.60
CA GLY A 47 19.06 5.88 -5.63
C GLY A 47 18.51 5.29 -4.33
N ALA A 48 19.29 4.47 -3.64
CA ALA A 48 18.94 3.90 -2.33
C ALA A 48 19.46 4.74 -1.15
N MET A 49 20.13 5.86 -1.40
CA MET A 49 20.79 6.65 -0.36
C MET A 49 20.01 7.90 -0.05
N ILE A 50 19.93 8.23 1.24
CA ILE A 50 19.38 9.50 1.74
C ILE A 50 20.45 10.23 2.54
N GLN A 51 20.39 11.56 2.49
CA GLN A 51 21.14 12.42 3.38
C GLN A 51 20.18 13.24 4.23
N ASP A 52 20.42 13.26 5.53
CA ASP A 52 19.63 14.08 6.44
C ASP A 52 20.12 15.53 6.49
N VAL A 53 19.36 16.38 7.15
CA VAL A 53 19.66 17.83 7.30
C VAL A 53 20.96 18.14 8.06
N ASP A 54 21.52 17.16 8.76
CA ASP A 54 22.78 17.26 9.50
C ASP A 54 23.96 16.71 8.69
N GLY A 55 23.72 16.15 7.49
CA GLY A 55 24.74 15.59 6.61
C GLY A 55 25.01 14.09 6.84
N ASN A 56 24.26 13.43 7.72
CA ASN A 56 24.35 11.98 7.87
C ASN A 56 23.85 11.27 6.62
N ILE A 57 24.55 10.25 6.17
CA ILE A 57 24.20 9.44 4.99
C ILE A 57 23.71 8.10 5.45
N LEU A 58 22.51 7.72 5.03
CA LEU A 58 21.87 6.45 5.37
C LEU A 58 21.42 5.71 4.11
N MET A 59 21.35 4.40 4.18
CA MET A 59 20.76 3.57 3.13
C MET A 59 19.30 3.26 3.48
N ASP A 60 18.40 3.55 2.55
CA ASP A 60 16.98 3.24 2.70
C ASP A 60 16.68 1.78 2.33
N TRP A 61 16.63 0.91 3.34
CA TRP A 61 16.20 -0.48 3.21
C TRP A 61 14.68 -0.66 3.25
N ILE A 62 13.95 0.42 3.50
CA ILE A 62 12.48 0.41 3.57
C ILE A 62 11.89 0.67 2.18
N GLY A 63 12.69 1.27 1.29
CA GLY A 63 12.27 1.60 -0.08
C GLY A 63 11.05 2.54 -0.12
N GLY A 64 11.01 3.55 0.78
CA GLY A 64 9.86 4.44 0.92
C GLY A 64 8.58 3.72 1.38
N VAL A 65 8.72 2.65 2.16
CA VAL A 65 7.63 1.70 2.53
C VAL A 65 7.11 0.94 1.29
N GLY A 66 8.07 0.43 0.48
CA GLY A 66 7.77 -0.43 -0.67
C GLY A 66 7.29 0.29 -1.94
N VAL A 67 7.53 1.59 -2.08
CA VAL A 67 7.05 2.37 -3.24
C VAL A 67 8.17 2.94 -4.12
N LEU A 68 9.43 2.93 -3.68
CA LEU A 68 10.57 3.50 -4.40
C LEU A 68 11.32 2.46 -5.23
N ASN A 69 10.65 1.75 -6.12
CA ASN A 69 11.26 0.69 -6.94
C ASN A 69 12.41 1.17 -7.83
N ILE A 70 12.40 2.44 -8.22
CA ILE A 70 13.45 3.08 -9.04
C ILE A 70 14.42 3.94 -8.20
N GLY A 71 14.25 3.94 -6.87
CA GLY A 71 15.02 4.77 -5.95
C GLY A 71 14.61 6.24 -5.92
N PHE A 72 15.30 7.00 -5.08
CA PHE A 72 15.13 8.45 -4.97
C PHE A 72 15.69 9.16 -6.19
N SER A 73 15.00 10.21 -6.60
CA SER A 73 15.49 11.23 -7.54
C SER A 73 16.03 10.66 -8.86
N HIS A 74 15.29 9.73 -9.50
CA HIS A 74 15.68 9.20 -10.80
C HIS A 74 15.69 10.32 -11.86
N PRO A 75 16.81 10.56 -12.58
CA PRO A 75 16.95 11.72 -13.45
C PRO A 75 15.87 11.86 -14.51
N GLU A 76 15.52 10.79 -15.20
CA GLU A 76 14.48 10.82 -16.25
C GLU A 76 13.10 11.19 -15.68
N ILE A 77 12.78 10.73 -14.46
CA ILE A 77 11.52 11.05 -13.80
C ILE A 77 11.50 12.53 -13.37
N ILE A 78 12.61 13.04 -12.84
CA ILE A 78 12.71 14.46 -12.48
C ILE A 78 12.48 15.35 -13.72
N GLU A 79 13.11 15.04 -14.84
CA GLU A 79 12.93 15.82 -16.06
C GLU A 79 11.49 15.73 -16.60
N ALA A 80 10.87 14.56 -16.54
CA ALA A 80 9.47 14.39 -16.92
C ALA A 80 8.53 15.22 -16.03
N VAL A 81 8.79 15.24 -14.70
CA VAL A 81 8.00 16.05 -13.76
C VAL A 81 8.16 17.54 -14.02
N LYS A 82 9.39 18.03 -14.26
CA LYS A 82 9.65 19.43 -14.61
C LYS A 82 8.91 19.82 -15.90
N ALA A 83 9.07 19.00 -16.96
CA ALA A 83 8.41 19.26 -18.23
C ALA A 83 6.87 19.25 -18.14
N GLN A 84 6.30 18.46 -17.23
CA GLN A 84 4.85 18.49 -16.98
C GLN A 84 4.46 19.71 -16.12
N ALA A 85 5.28 20.09 -15.15
CA ALA A 85 5.04 21.26 -14.29
C ALA A 85 4.98 22.55 -15.11
N ASP A 86 5.82 22.69 -16.14
CA ASP A 86 5.79 23.81 -17.09
C ASP A 86 4.49 23.91 -17.89
N LYS A 87 3.71 22.83 -17.98
CA LYS A 87 2.42 22.81 -18.69
C LYS A 87 1.23 23.09 -17.77
N TYR A 88 1.06 22.26 -16.74
CA TYR A 88 0.01 22.39 -15.73
C TYR A 88 0.19 21.36 -14.62
N PHE A 89 -0.31 21.67 -13.42
CA PHE A 89 -0.36 20.74 -12.27
C PHE A 89 -1.69 20.00 -12.16
N HIS A 90 -2.81 20.63 -12.51
CA HIS A 90 -4.14 20.06 -12.38
C HIS A 90 -4.89 20.11 -13.71
N GLY A 91 -5.34 18.95 -14.19
CA GLY A 91 -5.97 18.78 -15.48
C GLY A 91 -7.48 18.59 -15.47
N MET A 92 -8.15 18.65 -14.32
CA MET A 92 -9.62 18.52 -14.19
C MET A 92 -10.19 17.34 -15.01
N PHE A 93 -9.60 16.16 -14.91
CA PHE A 93 -9.86 15.03 -15.81
C PHE A 93 -11.35 14.64 -15.91
N ASN A 94 -12.15 14.91 -14.88
CA ASN A 94 -13.60 14.65 -14.89
C ASN A 94 -14.40 15.67 -15.72
N ILE A 95 -13.79 16.80 -16.08
CA ILE A 95 -14.43 17.88 -16.83
C ILE A 95 -13.85 17.95 -18.25
N VAL A 96 -12.52 17.84 -18.36
CA VAL A 96 -11.77 17.79 -19.60
C VAL A 96 -10.79 16.61 -19.56
N THR A 97 -10.37 16.13 -20.71
CA THR A 97 -9.39 15.03 -20.77
C THR A 97 -7.98 15.55 -21.04
N HIS A 98 -6.98 14.74 -20.76
CA HIS A 98 -5.58 15.01 -21.09
C HIS A 98 -4.80 13.72 -21.36
N GLU A 99 -3.79 13.84 -22.23
CA GLU A 99 -2.98 12.75 -22.77
C GLU A 99 -2.35 11.89 -21.68
N GLY A 100 -1.73 12.48 -20.65
CA GLY A 100 -0.98 11.72 -19.64
C GLY A 100 -1.80 10.67 -18.90
N TYR A 101 -3.05 10.98 -18.57
CA TYR A 101 -3.98 10.02 -17.94
C TYR A 101 -4.36 8.89 -18.90
N VAL A 102 -4.70 9.25 -20.15
CA VAL A 102 -5.14 8.29 -21.17
C VAL A 102 -3.99 7.32 -21.51
N ALA A 103 -2.80 7.84 -21.84
CA ALA A 103 -1.64 7.03 -22.20
C ALA A 103 -1.23 6.06 -21.06
N LEU A 104 -1.28 6.50 -19.80
CA LEU A 104 -0.99 5.62 -18.67
C LEU A 104 -2.08 4.54 -18.52
N ALA A 105 -3.34 4.89 -18.69
CA ALA A 105 -4.44 3.93 -18.63
C ALA A 105 -4.34 2.86 -19.74
N GLU A 106 -4.03 3.26 -20.96
CA GLU A 106 -3.79 2.36 -22.08
C GLU A 106 -2.61 1.42 -21.82
N LYS A 107 -1.49 1.95 -21.32
CA LYS A 107 -0.32 1.15 -20.98
C LYS A 107 -0.63 0.12 -19.89
N LEU A 108 -1.31 0.51 -18.83
CA LEU A 108 -1.71 -0.41 -17.77
C LEU A 108 -2.71 -1.45 -18.26
N ALA A 109 -3.67 -1.07 -19.10
CA ALA A 109 -4.63 -2.02 -19.69
C ALA A 109 -3.93 -3.10 -20.54
N GLN A 110 -2.78 -2.80 -21.13
CA GLN A 110 -2.00 -3.77 -21.90
C GLN A 110 -1.20 -4.74 -21.03
N ILE A 111 -0.57 -4.24 -19.94
CA ILE A 111 0.40 -5.02 -19.17
C ILE A 111 -0.18 -5.71 -17.93
N VAL A 112 -1.29 -5.21 -17.37
CA VAL A 112 -1.88 -5.82 -16.17
C VAL A 112 -2.54 -7.16 -16.51
N PRO A 113 -2.21 -8.26 -15.80
CA PRO A 113 -2.70 -9.61 -16.08
C PRO A 113 -4.14 -9.83 -15.59
N VAL A 114 -5.05 -8.93 -15.92
CA VAL A 114 -6.48 -9.05 -15.64
C VAL A 114 -7.16 -9.68 -16.84
N GLN A 115 -8.10 -10.59 -16.61
CA GLN A 115 -8.86 -11.23 -17.68
C GLN A 115 -9.86 -10.25 -18.32
N GLY A 116 -10.23 -10.55 -19.57
CA GLY A 116 -11.21 -9.81 -20.34
C GLY A 116 -10.62 -9.02 -21.53
N GLN A 117 -11.43 -8.85 -22.57
CA GLN A 117 -11.01 -8.17 -23.80
C GLN A 117 -10.93 -6.66 -23.67
N ARG A 118 -11.80 -6.07 -22.84
CA ARG A 118 -11.83 -4.62 -22.61
C ARG A 118 -11.49 -4.33 -21.15
N LYS A 119 -10.28 -3.85 -20.92
CA LYS A 119 -9.80 -3.41 -19.62
C LYS A 119 -9.90 -1.90 -19.52
N LYS A 120 -10.34 -1.41 -18.38
CA LYS A 120 -10.39 0.02 -18.06
C LYS A 120 -9.63 0.28 -16.76
N VAL A 121 -8.97 1.41 -16.67
CA VAL A 121 -8.16 1.79 -15.52
C VAL A 121 -8.80 3.00 -14.85
N PHE A 122 -8.95 2.92 -13.54
CA PHE A 122 -9.40 4.00 -12.68
C PHE A 122 -8.24 4.38 -11.76
N PHE A 123 -7.80 5.63 -11.79
CA PHE A 123 -6.74 6.12 -10.92
C PHE A 123 -7.34 6.78 -9.66
N ALA A 124 -6.63 6.58 -8.56
CA ALA A 124 -6.94 7.19 -7.27
C ALA A 124 -5.67 7.80 -6.65
N ASN A 125 -5.81 8.60 -5.60
CA ASN A 125 -4.66 9.29 -4.99
C ASN A 125 -3.94 8.45 -3.94
N SER A 126 -4.50 7.32 -3.54
CA SER A 126 -3.91 6.41 -2.57
C SER A 126 -4.40 4.97 -2.79
N GLY A 127 -3.66 3.98 -2.23
CA GLY A 127 -4.12 2.59 -2.19
C GLY A 127 -5.45 2.44 -1.45
N ALA A 128 -5.65 3.18 -0.37
CA ALA A 128 -6.92 3.16 0.36
C ALA A 128 -8.10 3.59 -0.53
N GLU A 129 -7.94 4.66 -1.31
CA GLU A 129 -8.97 5.08 -2.28
C GLU A 129 -9.16 4.05 -3.41
N ALA A 130 -8.10 3.41 -3.87
CA ALA A 130 -8.19 2.36 -4.88
C ALA A 130 -9.01 1.16 -4.36
N ASP A 131 -8.73 0.69 -3.15
CA ASP A 131 -9.48 -0.39 -2.50
C ASP A 131 -10.95 -0.01 -2.22
N GLU A 132 -11.21 1.22 -1.73
CA GLU A 132 -12.57 1.75 -1.56
C GLU A 132 -13.35 1.70 -2.88
N ASN A 133 -12.74 2.13 -3.98
CA ASN A 133 -13.39 2.13 -5.29
C ASN A 133 -13.52 0.71 -5.87
N ALA A 134 -12.56 -0.18 -5.65
CA ALA A 134 -12.68 -1.58 -6.05
C ALA A 134 -13.88 -2.26 -5.38
N VAL A 135 -14.07 -2.05 -4.07
CA VAL A 135 -15.24 -2.56 -3.35
C VAL A 135 -16.54 -1.94 -3.87
N LYS A 136 -16.57 -0.62 -4.11
CA LYS A 136 -17.76 0.03 -4.68
C LYS A 136 -18.12 -0.53 -6.06
N ILE A 137 -17.13 -0.73 -6.92
CA ILE A 137 -17.33 -1.29 -8.27
C ILE A 137 -17.84 -2.73 -8.15
N ALA A 138 -17.24 -3.57 -7.32
CA ALA A 138 -17.64 -4.94 -7.12
C ALA A 138 -19.10 -5.04 -6.60
N LYS A 139 -19.46 -4.25 -5.59
CA LYS A 139 -20.82 -4.21 -5.05
C LYS A 139 -21.84 -3.68 -6.06
N ALA A 140 -21.50 -2.63 -6.80
CA ALA A 140 -22.40 -2.06 -7.82
C ALA A 140 -22.61 -3.03 -8.99
N TYR A 141 -21.58 -3.77 -9.39
CA TYR A 141 -21.67 -4.71 -10.49
C TYR A 141 -22.47 -5.97 -10.12
N THR A 142 -22.23 -6.51 -8.91
CA THR A 142 -22.83 -7.77 -8.47
C THR A 142 -24.18 -7.62 -7.78
N GLY A 143 -24.48 -6.44 -7.24
CA GLY A 143 -25.60 -6.22 -6.31
C GLY A 143 -25.43 -6.89 -4.93
N ARG A 144 -24.24 -7.40 -4.61
CA ARG A 144 -23.94 -8.14 -3.39
C ARG A 144 -23.32 -7.28 -2.31
N PRO A 145 -23.69 -7.44 -1.03
CA PRO A 145 -23.23 -6.55 0.03
C PRO A 145 -21.89 -6.88 0.65
N ASN A 146 -21.42 -8.13 0.57
CA ASN A 146 -20.31 -8.63 1.37
C ASN A 146 -19.00 -8.72 0.59
N ILE A 147 -17.88 -8.64 1.31
CA ILE A 147 -16.53 -8.91 0.80
C ILE A 147 -15.78 -9.81 1.77
N ILE A 148 -14.87 -10.63 1.25
CA ILE A 148 -13.94 -11.42 2.03
C ILE A 148 -12.54 -10.86 1.88
N VAL A 149 -11.83 -10.73 2.99
CA VAL A 149 -10.42 -10.32 3.08
C VAL A 149 -9.64 -11.34 3.90
N PHE A 150 -8.33 -11.17 4.04
CA PHE A 150 -7.49 -12.17 4.71
C PHE A 150 -6.80 -11.65 5.98
N SER A 151 -6.46 -12.59 6.87
CA SER A 151 -5.62 -12.31 8.04
C SER A 151 -4.25 -11.80 7.60
N GLY A 152 -3.64 -10.88 8.38
CA GLY A 152 -2.35 -10.26 8.04
C GLY A 152 -2.41 -9.13 7.02
N ALA A 153 -3.54 -8.94 6.32
CA ALA A 153 -3.68 -7.96 5.24
C ALA A 153 -3.62 -6.50 5.70
N PHE A 154 -3.16 -5.64 4.80
CA PHE A 154 -3.21 -4.18 4.95
C PHE A 154 -3.81 -3.55 3.68
N HIS A 155 -4.97 -2.92 3.82
CA HIS A 155 -5.71 -2.27 2.74
C HIS A 155 -5.83 -0.74 2.88
N GLY A 156 -5.41 -0.18 4.00
CA GLY A 156 -5.47 1.24 4.26
C GLY A 156 -6.02 1.60 5.64
N ARG A 157 -6.37 2.88 5.81
CA ARG A 157 -6.80 3.44 7.10
C ARG A 157 -8.02 4.35 6.99
N THR A 158 -8.77 4.34 5.89
CA THR A 158 -10.14 4.87 5.81
C THR A 158 -11.10 3.90 6.51
N MET A 159 -12.33 4.28 6.78
CA MET A 159 -13.25 3.44 7.57
C MET A 159 -13.42 2.04 6.99
N LEU A 160 -13.65 1.90 5.68
CA LEU A 160 -13.77 0.59 5.06
C LEU A 160 -12.41 -0.12 4.98
N THR A 161 -11.37 0.52 4.48
CA THR A 161 -10.06 -0.13 4.33
C THR A 161 -9.40 -0.45 5.66
N MET A 162 -9.67 0.33 6.72
CA MET A 162 -9.27 0.00 8.09
C MET A 162 -10.00 -1.25 8.59
N THR A 163 -11.28 -1.42 8.26
CA THR A 163 -12.04 -2.63 8.56
C THR A 163 -11.47 -3.84 7.81
N MET A 164 -11.03 -3.66 6.58
CA MET A 164 -10.38 -4.69 5.76
C MET A 164 -8.97 -5.04 6.28
N THR A 165 -8.28 -4.10 6.90
CA THR A 165 -6.91 -4.28 7.44
C THR A 165 -6.90 -5.16 8.69
N ALA A 166 -5.97 -6.12 8.76
CA ALA A 166 -5.86 -7.09 9.86
C ALA A 166 -4.89 -6.66 10.96
N LYS A 167 -4.91 -5.37 11.35
CA LYS A 167 -4.04 -4.84 12.43
C LYS A 167 -4.86 -4.17 13.51
N LYS A 168 -4.91 -4.79 14.69
CA LYS A 168 -5.61 -4.30 15.87
C LYS A 168 -5.27 -2.84 16.22
N ALA A 169 -4.01 -2.44 16.05
CA ALA A 169 -3.56 -1.07 16.35
C ALA A 169 -4.30 0.02 15.57
N TYR A 170 -4.83 -0.30 14.39
CA TYR A 170 -5.58 0.67 13.56
C TYR A 170 -7.07 0.70 13.85
N THR A 171 -7.62 -0.35 14.48
CA THR A 171 -9.07 -0.48 14.72
C THR A 171 -9.47 -0.23 16.16
N THR A 172 -8.52 -0.27 17.11
CA THR A 172 -8.81 -0.07 18.53
C THR A 172 -9.37 1.32 18.78
N GLY A 173 -10.57 1.38 19.37
CA GLY A 173 -11.25 2.64 19.65
C GLY A 173 -11.97 3.29 18.47
N MET A 174 -11.98 2.66 17.28
CA MET A 174 -12.57 3.21 16.05
C MET A 174 -13.93 2.58 15.68
N GLY A 175 -14.48 1.75 16.55
CA GLY A 175 -15.76 1.09 16.30
C GLY A 175 -16.98 2.02 16.37
N PRO A 176 -18.14 1.62 15.81
CA PRO A 176 -18.32 0.38 15.05
C PRO A 176 -17.62 0.41 13.68
N LEU A 177 -17.07 -0.74 13.30
CA LEU A 177 -16.45 -0.91 11.98
C LEU A 177 -17.52 -1.11 10.89
N VAL A 178 -17.11 -1.06 9.62
CA VAL A 178 -18.01 -1.21 8.48
C VAL A 178 -18.52 -2.66 8.39
N ASN A 179 -19.82 -2.84 8.27
CA ASN A 179 -20.44 -4.17 8.11
C ASN A 179 -20.15 -4.80 6.74
N GLY A 180 -20.28 -6.13 6.66
CA GLY A 180 -20.14 -6.89 5.42
C GLY A 180 -18.69 -7.12 5.00
N VAL A 181 -17.75 -7.07 5.93
CA VAL A 181 -16.35 -7.43 5.73
C VAL A 181 -16.05 -8.68 6.57
N PHE A 182 -15.75 -9.77 5.91
CA PHE A 182 -15.45 -11.06 6.53
C PHE A 182 -13.98 -11.41 6.32
N ARG A 183 -13.40 -12.19 7.23
CA ARG A 183 -11.96 -12.45 7.23
C ARG A 183 -11.66 -13.91 7.26
N ALA A 184 -10.98 -14.40 6.19
CA ALA A 184 -10.43 -15.74 6.09
C ALA A 184 -8.95 -15.79 6.51
N HIS A 185 -8.40 -16.99 6.60
CA HIS A 185 -6.97 -17.19 6.85
C HIS A 185 -6.17 -17.02 5.56
N PHE A 186 -4.99 -16.39 5.67
CA PHE A 186 -4.01 -16.31 4.59
C PHE A 186 -2.97 -17.43 4.78
N PRO A 187 -2.58 -18.17 3.73
CA PRO A 187 -1.57 -19.23 3.85
C PRO A 187 -0.18 -18.62 4.01
N ASP A 188 0.41 -18.79 5.19
CA ASP A 188 1.79 -18.38 5.50
C ASP A 188 2.65 -19.64 5.64
N LEU A 189 3.40 -19.97 4.59
CA LEU A 189 4.23 -21.19 4.57
C LEU A 189 5.40 -21.13 5.56
N TYR A 190 5.84 -19.93 5.93
CA TYR A 190 6.96 -19.77 6.86
C TYR A 190 6.54 -19.95 8.33
N ARG A 191 5.36 -19.46 8.71
CA ARG A 191 4.87 -19.51 10.10
C ARG A 191 3.79 -20.56 10.31
N GLY A 192 3.21 -21.07 9.23
CA GLY A 192 2.18 -22.10 9.26
C GLY A 192 2.70 -23.40 9.85
N LYS A 193 1.79 -24.18 10.42
CA LYS A 193 2.10 -25.51 10.97
C LYS A 193 1.54 -26.59 10.03
N GLY A 194 2.37 -27.57 9.74
CA GLY A 194 2.02 -28.68 8.82
C GLY A 194 2.76 -28.58 7.49
N THR A 195 2.36 -29.42 6.57
CA THR A 195 2.85 -29.42 5.18
C THR A 195 2.26 -28.23 4.41
N GLU A 196 2.89 -27.86 3.31
CA GLU A 196 2.38 -26.81 2.41
C GLU A 196 0.94 -27.07 1.98
N ALA A 197 0.61 -28.32 1.58
CA ALA A 197 -0.74 -28.70 1.20
C ALA A 197 -1.76 -28.53 2.34
N GLU A 198 -1.39 -28.85 3.58
CA GLU A 198 -2.25 -28.65 4.74
C GLU A 198 -2.46 -27.14 5.04
N ILE A 199 -1.44 -26.32 4.89
CA ILE A 199 -1.55 -24.87 5.10
C ILE A 199 -2.49 -24.26 4.06
N ILE A 200 -2.33 -24.63 2.79
CA ILE A 200 -3.20 -24.18 1.70
C ILE A 200 -4.64 -24.65 1.96
N GLN A 201 -4.84 -25.93 2.25
CA GLN A 201 -6.17 -26.48 2.50
C GLN A 201 -6.86 -25.78 3.68
N ASN A 202 -6.13 -25.52 4.77
CA ASN A 202 -6.69 -24.81 5.92
C ASN A 202 -7.13 -23.38 5.56
N ALA A 203 -6.39 -22.70 4.69
CA ALA A 203 -6.77 -21.37 4.22
C ALA A 203 -8.04 -21.42 3.34
N LEU A 204 -8.13 -22.37 2.40
CA LEU A 204 -9.32 -22.59 1.57
C LEU A 204 -10.53 -22.96 2.42
N THR A 205 -10.39 -23.91 3.34
CA THR A 205 -11.46 -24.31 4.27
C THR A 205 -11.94 -23.13 5.11
N SER A 206 -11.06 -22.19 5.46
CA SER A 206 -11.49 -20.98 6.19
C SER A 206 -12.43 -20.09 5.36
N VAL A 207 -12.29 -20.08 4.03
CA VAL A 207 -13.21 -19.37 3.12
C VAL A 207 -14.55 -20.14 3.02
N GLU A 208 -14.48 -21.45 2.88
CA GLU A 208 -15.67 -22.31 2.84
C GLU A 208 -16.52 -22.18 4.11
N ASN A 209 -15.89 -22.20 5.28
CA ASN A 209 -16.57 -21.98 6.55
C ASN A 209 -17.27 -20.62 6.65
N LEU A 210 -16.70 -19.56 6.05
CA LEU A 210 -17.39 -18.27 6.00
C LEU A 210 -18.67 -18.35 5.17
N PHE A 211 -18.71 -19.13 4.11
CA PHE A 211 -19.93 -19.31 3.30
C PHE A 211 -21.03 -20.06 4.06
N GLU A 212 -20.67 -20.95 4.94
CA GLU A 212 -21.64 -21.72 5.75
C GLU A 212 -22.09 -20.97 7.00
N GLU A 213 -21.19 -20.24 7.66
CA GLU A 213 -21.43 -19.72 9.01
C GLU A 213 -21.77 -18.23 9.04
N ALA A 214 -21.26 -17.41 8.10
CA ALA A 214 -21.25 -15.96 8.24
C ALA A 214 -21.78 -15.17 7.03
N CYS A 215 -21.48 -15.57 5.82
CA CYS A 215 -21.88 -14.87 4.60
C CYS A 215 -22.08 -15.86 3.43
N PRO A 216 -23.32 -16.19 3.07
CA PRO A 216 -23.59 -17.07 1.92
C PRO A 216 -22.83 -16.61 0.65
N ALA A 217 -22.30 -17.56 -0.12
CA ALA A 217 -21.44 -17.28 -1.27
C ALA A 217 -22.10 -16.37 -2.33
N ASP A 218 -23.43 -16.46 -2.50
CA ASP A 218 -24.22 -15.63 -3.39
C ASP A 218 -24.37 -14.17 -2.92
N THR A 219 -23.98 -13.86 -1.68
CA THR A 219 -23.96 -12.51 -1.11
C THR A 219 -22.58 -11.84 -1.20
N VAL A 220 -21.54 -12.58 -1.61
CA VAL A 220 -20.17 -12.08 -1.68
C VAL A 220 -19.91 -11.39 -3.02
N ALA A 221 -19.59 -10.09 -2.96
CA ALA A 221 -19.29 -9.26 -4.14
C ALA A 221 -17.86 -9.50 -4.65
N ALA A 222 -16.90 -9.69 -3.74
CA ALA A 222 -15.50 -9.89 -4.07
C ALA A 222 -14.73 -10.58 -2.93
N ILE A 223 -13.66 -11.25 -3.30
CA ILE A 223 -12.57 -11.67 -2.42
C ILE A 223 -11.38 -10.76 -2.74
N ILE A 224 -10.80 -10.12 -1.72
CA ILE A 224 -9.72 -9.13 -1.87
C ILE A 224 -8.49 -9.63 -1.12
N LEU A 225 -7.38 -9.73 -1.83
CA LEU A 225 -6.10 -10.17 -1.27
C LEU A 225 -4.93 -9.33 -1.81
N GLU A 226 -3.86 -9.29 -1.05
CA GLU A 226 -2.57 -8.78 -1.53
C GLU A 226 -1.85 -9.90 -2.31
N PRO A 227 -1.35 -9.66 -3.54
CA PRO A 227 -0.52 -10.64 -4.26
C PRO A 227 0.77 -10.97 -3.52
N LEU A 228 1.21 -10.08 -2.66
CA LEU A 228 2.27 -10.24 -1.68
C LEU A 228 1.86 -9.42 -0.44
N GLN A 229 1.60 -10.06 0.68
CA GLN A 229 1.27 -9.33 1.91
C GLN A 229 2.46 -8.51 2.40
N GLY A 230 2.41 -7.18 2.23
CA GLY A 230 3.45 -6.28 2.72
C GLY A 230 3.46 -6.19 4.24
N GLY A 231 2.37 -5.70 4.81
CA GLY A 231 2.21 -5.50 6.25
C GLY A 231 2.18 -6.79 7.08
N GLY A 232 1.85 -7.91 6.48
CA GLY A 232 1.87 -9.23 7.08
C GLY A 232 3.28 -9.80 7.29
N GLY A 233 4.26 -9.33 6.49
CA GLY A 233 5.66 -9.78 6.59
C GLY A 233 6.31 -10.18 5.27
N PHE A 234 5.92 -9.57 4.16
CA PHE A 234 6.37 -9.89 2.79
C PHE A 234 6.08 -11.35 2.42
N ILE A 235 4.83 -11.77 2.62
CA ILE A 235 4.41 -13.16 2.46
C ILE A 235 3.74 -13.32 1.09
N PRO A 236 4.37 -14.00 0.10
CA PRO A 236 3.71 -14.40 -1.13
C PRO A 236 2.76 -15.58 -0.83
N PRO A 237 1.53 -15.58 -1.37
CA PRO A 237 0.69 -16.76 -1.31
C PRO A 237 1.24 -17.86 -2.23
N PRO A 238 1.04 -19.15 -1.87
CA PRO A 238 1.24 -20.24 -2.83
C PRO A 238 0.35 -20.05 -4.06
N ILE A 239 0.85 -20.45 -5.24
CA ILE A 239 0.10 -20.26 -6.49
C ILE A 239 -1.17 -21.11 -6.54
N GLU A 240 -1.17 -22.25 -5.85
CA GLU A 240 -2.30 -23.16 -5.72
C GLU A 240 -3.44 -22.59 -4.88
N PHE A 241 -3.16 -21.54 -4.09
CA PHE A 241 -4.16 -20.83 -3.31
C PHE A 241 -4.87 -19.74 -4.14
N VAL A 242 -4.19 -19.13 -5.12
CA VAL A 242 -4.69 -18.01 -5.93
C VAL A 242 -5.40 -18.49 -7.17
#